data_90d3ca00c3b587191146f72e21a88562
#
_entry.id   90d3ca00c3b587191146f72e21a88562
#
_cell.length_a   1.000
_cell.length_b   1.000
_cell.length_c   1.000
_cell.angle_alpha   90.00
_cell.angle_beta   90.00
_cell.angle_gamma   90.00
#
_symmetry.space_group_name_H-M   'P 1'
#
loop_
_entity.id
_entity.type
_entity.pdbx_description
1 polymer ?
#
loop_
_entity_poly.entity_id
_entity_poly.type
_entity_poly.pdbx_seq_one_letter_code
_entity_poly.pdbx_strand_id
1 'polypeptide(L)'
;MAKFAKKIHENNEILLIKKFIRLFRSKMQNNKKRRFSFVLTGGDSPIKLYKFLAKNKKINWKNIDFFIGDERFVKENSKNSNFGMCKKYLLNKIKISRNQIYNISTDKFSVKKCAVDYENKIKNTFLVKILSLI
;
A
#
# COMPACT_ATOMS: atom_id res chain seq x y z
N MET A 1 22.86 -6.67 -3.99
CA MET A 1 22.43 -7.87 -3.23
C MET A 1 20.94 -7.77 -2.91
N ALA A 2 20.16 -8.68 -3.42
CA ALA A 2 18.75 -8.79 -3.05
C ALA A 2 18.67 -9.16 -1.56
N LYS A 3 18.13 -8.26 -0.73
CA LYS A 3 17.84 -8.61 0.67
C LYS A 3 16.72 -9.63 0.66
N PHE A 4 17.00 -10.84 1.12
CA PHE A 4 16.01 -11.91 1.25
C PHE A 4 14.76 -11.41 1.97
N ALA A 5 13.59 -11.71 1.39
CA ALA A 5 12.31 -11.42 2.02
C ALA A 5 12.24 -12.15 3.38
N LYS A 6 11.97 -11.40 4.44
CA LYS A 6 11.80 -12.00 5.77
C LYS A 6 10.44 -12.67 5.83
N LYS A 7 10.44 -13.98 5.94
CA LYS A 7 9.21 -14.76 6.14
C LYS A 7 8.81 -14.72 7.62
N ILE A 8 7.56 -14.39 7.90
CA ILE A 8 7.01 -14.32 9.26
C ILE A 8 6.03 -15.48 9.40
N HIS A 9 6.30 -16.37 10.33
CA HIS A 9 5.39 -17.46 10.70
C HIS A 9 4.85 -17.24 12.10
N GLU A 10 3.56 -17.41 12.25
CA GLU A 10 2.89 -17.38 13.53
C GLU A 10 1.56 -18.16 13.41
N ASN A 11 1.25 -18.99 14.39
CA ASN A 11 0.03 -19.81 14.39
C ASN A 11 -1.22 -19.02 14.81
N ASN A 12 -1.03 -17.82 15.37
CA ASN A 12 -2.11 -16.93 15.78
C ASN A 12 -2.11 -15.68 14.91
N GLU A 13 -3.23 -15.41 14.26
CA GLU A 13 -3.38 -14.26 13.35
C GLU A 13 -3.09 -12.90 14.02
N ILE A 14 -3.57 -12.71 15.25
CA ILE A 14 -3.34 -11.47 16.00
C ILE A 14 -1.86 -11.29 16.32
N LEU A 15 -1.17 -12.36 16.72
CA LEU A 15 0.27 -12.34 16.97
C LEU A 15 1.04 -12.06 15.69
N LEU A 16 0.62 -12.64 14.57
CA LEU A 16 1.19 -12.37 13.25
C LEU A 16 1.06 -10.88 12.88
N ILE A 17 -0.11 -10.30 13.04
CA ILE A 17 -0.37 -8.88 12.79
C ILE A 17 0.51 -7.99 13.68
N LYS A 18 0.57 -8.27 14.98
CA LYS A 18 1.41 -7.52 15.92
C LYS A 18 2.90 -7.60 15.56
N LYS A 19 3.37 -8.77 15.16
CA LYS A 19 4.75 -9.01 14.72
C LYS A 19 5.07 -8.24 13.44
N PHE A 20 4.16 -8.27 12.46
CA PHE A 20 4.26 -7.49 11.24
C PHE A 20 4.36 -5.98 11.55
N ILE A 21 3.44 -5.43 12.34
CA ILE A 21 3.41 -4.00 12.69
C ILE A 21 4.71 -3.58 13.39
N ARG A 22 5.24 -4.41 14.30
CA ARG A 22 6.52 -4.16 14.98
C ARG A 22 7.67 -4.07 13.98
N LEU A 23 7.77 -5.01 13.04
CA LEU A 23 8.81 -5.01 12.01
C LEU A 23 8.64 -3.83 11.04
N PHE A 24 7.43 -3.54 10.63
CA PHE A 24 7.10 -2.42 9.75
C PHE A 24 7.55 -1.09 10.38
N ARG A 25 7.21 -0.85 11.63
CA ARG A 25 7.63 0.35 12.37
C ARG A 25 9.16 0.44 12.54
N SER A 26 9.80 -0.66 12.91
CA SER A 26 11.26 -0.72 13.03
C SER A 26 11.97 -0.34 11.74
N LYS A 27 11.49 -0.86 10.61
CA LYS A 27 12.04 -0.51 9.28
C LYS A 27 11.90 0.98 8.97
N MET A 28 10.76 1.57 9.30
CA MET A 28 10.52 3.00 9.07
C MET A 28 11.37 3.88 9.99
N GLN A 29 11.52 3.53 11.26
CA GLN A 29 12.30 4.30 12.23
C GLN A 29 13.79 4.33 11.86
N ASN A 30 14.32 3.21 11.36
CA ASN A 30 15.73 3.09 10.98
C ASN A 30 16.06 3.82 9.67
N ASN A 31 15.06 4.28 8.91
CA ASN A 31 15.23 4.91 7.61
C ASN A 31 14.37 6.17 7.45
N LYS A 32 14.43 7.08 8.41
CA LYS A 32 13.57 8.29 8.47
C LYS A 32 13.60 9.18 7.23
N LYS A 33 14.72 9.18 6.50
CA LYS A 33 14.90 9.99 5.28
C LYS A 33 14.41 9.29 4.01
N ARG A 34 14.08 8.00 4.04
CA ARG A 34 13.63 7.24 2.87
C ARG A 34 12.11 7.20 2.79
N ARG A 35 11.60 7.30 1.57
CA ARG A 35 10.21 6.95 1.28
C ARG A 35 10.08 5.42 1.12
N PHE A 36 8.98 4.90 1.59
CA PHE A 36 8.65 3.48 1.48
C PHE A 36 7.50 3.29 0.52
N SER A 37 7.55 2.26 -0.30
CA SER A 37 6.43 1.81 -1.10
C SER A 37 5.72 0.67 -0.36
N PHE A 38 4.43 0.85 -0.13
CA PHE A 38 3.58 -0.16 0.48
C PHE A 38 2.52 -0.61 -0.51
N VAL A 39 2.65 -1.84 -0.99
CA VAL A 39 1.68 -2.44 -1.91
C VAL A 39 0.54 -3.03 -1.09
N LEU A 40 -0.68 -2.56 -1.37
CA LEU A 40 -1.91 -3.02 -0.75
C LEU A 40 -2.57 -4.07 -1.65
N THR A 41 -3.11 -5.11 -1.04
CA THR A 41 -3.90 -6.14 -1.72
C THR A 41 -5.37 -6.02 -1.33
N GLY A 42 -6.24 -6.52 -2.21
CA GLY A 42 -7.68 -6.60 -1.96
C GLY A 42 -8.09 -7.88 -1.22
N GLY A 43 -9.41 -8.14 -1.24
CA GLY A 43 -10.02 -9.30 -0.59
C GLY A 43 -10.21 -9.14 0.91
N ASP A 44 -10.73 -10.18 1.57
CA ASP A 44 -11.09 -10.11 2.99
C ASP A 44 -9.92 -10.35 3.94
N SER A 45 -8.92 -11.12 3.51
CA SER A 45 -7.78 -11.52 4.34
C SER A 45 -7.00 -10.34 4.96
N PRO A 46 -6.72 -9.22 4.26
CA PRO A 46 -5.95 -8.13 4.84
C PRO A 46 -6.78 -7.16 5.71
N ILE A 47 -8.11 -7.27 5.73
CA ILE A 47 -8.99 -6.30 6.41
C ILE A 47 -8.60 -6.13 7.88
N LYS A 48 -8.35 -7.23 8.58
CA LYS A 48 -7.98 -7.19 10.00
C LYS A 48 -6.63 -6.49 10.20
N LEU A 49 -5.63 -6.78 9.37
CA LEU A 49 -4.35 -6.08 9.37
C LEU A 49 -4.54 -4.57 9.14
N TYR A 50 -5.35 -4.18 8.13
CA TYR A 50 -5.60 -2.77 7.82
C TYR A 50 -6.26 -2.03 8.98
N LYS A 51 -7.23 -2.65 9.66
CA LYS A 51 -7.85 -2.08 10.87
C LYS A 51 -6.84 -1.87 12.01
N PHE A 52 -5.92 -2.80 12.22
CA PHE A 52 -4.86 -2.67 13.23
C PHE A 52 -3.85 -1.58 12.85
N LEU A 53 -3.44 -1.51 11.59
CA LEU A 53 -2.57 -0.47 11.07
C LEU A 53 -3.21 0.91 11.21
N ALA A 54 -4.48 1.07 10.84
CA ALA A 54 -5.21 2.33 10.92
C ALA A 54 -5.31 2.89 12.35
N LYS A 55 -5.42 2.00 13.34
CA LYS A 55 -5.47 2.37 14.77
C LYS A 55 -4.10 2.67 15.37
N ASN A 56 -3.01 2.36 14.68
CA ASN A 56 -1.67 2.50 15.23
C ASN A 56 -1.14 3.94 15.09
N LYS A 57 -1.29 4.73 16.15
CA LYS A 57 -0.84 6.14 16.19
C LYS A 57 0.68 6.33 16.14
N LYS A 58 1.47 5.25 16.29
CA LYS A 58 2.94 5.32 16.28
C LYS A 58 3.55 5.15 14.88
N ILE A 59 2.73 5.00 13.84
CA ILE A 59 3.20 4.93 12.45
C ILE A 59 3.19 6.33 11.84
N ASN A 60 4.33 6.75 11.32
CA ASN A 60 4.41 7.98 10.53
C ASN A 60 4.13 7.67 9.06
N TRP A 61 2.94 8.01 8.61
CA TRP A 61 2.46 7.74 7.26
C TRP A 61 3.01 8.69 6.18
N LYS A 62 3.64 9.81 6.57
CA LYS A 62 4.08 10.87 5.62
C LYS A 62 5.06 10.36 4.56
N ASN A 63 5.89 9.39 4.91
CA ASN A 63 6.94 8.88 4.03
C ASN A 63 6.57 7.54 3.36
N ILE A 64 5.28 7.24 3.25
CA ILE A 64 4.80 6.01 2.62
C ILE A 64 4.01 6.35 1.37
N ASP A 65 4.35 5.70 0.27
CA ASP A 65 3.58 5.69 -0.97
C ASP A 65 2.82 4.37 -1.06
N PHE A 66 1.52 4.46 -1.29
CA PHE A 66 0.62 3.32 -1.36
C PHE A 66 0.32 2.96 -2.81
N PHE A 67 0.56 1.71 -3.15
CA PHE A 67 0.25 1.15 -4.46
C PHE A 67 -0.82 0.08 -4.31
N ILE A 68 -1.77 0.02 -5.23
CA ILE A 68 -2.75 -1.06 -5.29
C ILE A 68 -2.16 -2.19 -6.13
N GLY A 69 -2.02 -3.39 -5.55
CA GLY A 69 -1.35 -4.53 -6.17
C GLY A 69 -2.13 -5.11 -7.34
N ASP A 70 -3.46 -5.16 -7.20
CA ASP A 70 -4.40 -5.62 -8.23
C ASP A 70 -5.75 -4.92 -8.06
N GLU A 71 -6.53 -4.79 -9.12
CA GLU A 71 -7.87 -4.22 -9.08
C GLU A 71 -8.82 -4.99 -9.99
N ARG A 72 -10.07 -5.02 -9.59
CA ARG A 72 -11.17 -5.51 -10.41
C ARG A 72 -11.64 -4.42 -11.35
N PHE A 73 -11.97 -4.77 -12.59
CA PHE A 73 -12.49 -3.78 -13.55
C PHE A 73 -13.94 -3.43 -13.24
N VAL A 74 -14.12 -2.72 -12.14
CA VAL A 74 -15.40 -2.24 -11.61
C VAL A 74 -15.26 -0.78 -11.17
N LYS A 75 -16.37 -0.10 -10.94
CA LYS A 75 -16.36 1.27 -10.38
C LYS A 75 -15.73 1.26 -8.98
N GLU A 76 -15.04 2.32 -8.61
CA GLU A 76 -14.35 2.46 -7.32
C GLU A 76 -15.29 2.25 -6.12
N ASN A 77 -16.56 2.69 -6.23
CA ASN A 77 -17.56 2.53 -5.19
C ASN A 77 -18.22 1.14 -5.13
N SER A 78 -17.86 0.24 -6.05
CA SER A 78 -18.33 -1.14 -6.03
C SER A 78 -17.82 -1.89 -4.79
N LYS A 79 -18.65 -2.74 -4.22
CA LYS A 79 -18.24 -3.66 -3.14
C LYS A 79 -17.10 -4.61 -3.56
N ASN A 80 -16.90 -4.80 -4.86
CA ASN A 80 -15.86 -5.65 -5.43
C ASN A 80 -14.56 -4.89 -5.73
N SER A 81 -14.50 -3.55 -5.52
CA SER A 81 -13.28 -2.77 -5.71
C SER A 81 -12.28 -3.03 -4.59
N ASN A 82 -11.08 -3.45 -4.95
CA ASN A 82 -9.97 -3.60 -4.02
C ASN A 82 -9.53 -2.23 -3.45
N PHE A 83 -9.48 -1.22 -4.29
CA PHE A 83 -9.16 0.14 -3.85
C PHE A 83 -10.23 0.70 -2.91
N GLY A 84 -11.50 0.49 -3.23
CA GLY A 84 -12.63 0.87 -2.35
C GLY A 84 -12.49 0.23 -0.96
N MET A 85 -12.13 -1.05 -0.89
CA MET A 85 -11.88 -1.76 0.35
C MET A 85 -10.67 -1.18 1.11
N CYS A 86 -9.55 -0.94 0.43
CA CYS A 86 -8.36 -0.33 1.04
C CYS A 86 -8.67 1.08 1.60
N LYS A 87 -9.46 1.90 0.89
CA LYS A 87 -9.92 3.19 1.39
C LYS A 87 -10.75 3.05 2.66
N LYS A 88 -11.72 2.14 2.65
CA LYS A 88 -12.64 1.93 3.76
C LYS A 88 -11.93 1.52 5.05
N TYR A 89 -10.94 0.63 4.98
CA TYR A 89 -10.34 0.02 6.16
C TYR A 89 -8.99 0.62 6.56
N LEU A 90 -8.30 1.33 5.67
CA LEU A 90 -6.99 1.91 5.94
C LEU A 90 -6.89 3.38 5.50
N LEU A 91 -6.92 3.66 4.19
CA LEU A 91 -6.47 4.94 3.65
C LEU A 91 -7.27 6.14 4.15
N ASN A 92 -8.60 6.00 4.31
CA ASN A 92 -9.46 7.06 4.86
C ASN A 92 -9.35 7.20 6.41
N LYS A 93 -8.61 6.32 7.08
CA LYS A 93 -8.46 6.31 8.54
C LYS A 93 -7.12 6.85 9.00
N ILE A 94 -6.20 7.12 8.09
CA ILE A 94 -4.84 7.58 8.39
C ILE A 94 -4.58 8.95 7.76
N LYS A 95 -3.62 9.69 8.32
CA LYS A 95 -3.27 11.03 7.81
C LYS A 95 -2.27 10.92 6.67
N ILE A 96 -2.76 10.93 5.46
CA ILE A 96 -1.98 10.91 4.20
C ILE A 96 -2.57 11.90 3.22
N SER A 97 -1.77 12.31 2.23
CA SER A 97 -2.22 13.13 1.12
C SER A 97 -2.52 12.27 -0.12
N ARG A 98 -3.34 12.80 -1.02
CA ARG A 98 -3.77 12.07 -2.24
C ARG A 98 -2.60 11.68 -3.14
N ASN A 99 -1.53 12.48 -3.18
CA ASN A 99 -0.33 12.21 -3.97
C ASN A 99 0.53 11.04 -3.45
N GLN A 100 0.19 10.49 -2.30
CA GLN A 100 0.81 9.26 -1.78
C GLN A 100 0.09 7.98 -2.24
N ILE A 101 -1.03 8.10 -2.97
CA ILE A 101 -1.88 6.98 -3.36
C ILE A 101 -1.82 6.77 -4.86
N TYR A 102 -1.36 5.61 -5.28
CA TYR A 102 -1.27 5.16 -6.67
C TYR A 102 -2.25 4.02 -6.89
N ASN A 103 -3.44 4.38 -7.37
CA ASN A 103 -4.50 3.42 -7.67
C ASN A 103 -4.65 3.20 -9.19
N ILE A 104 -5.26 2.08 -9.54
CA ILE A 104 -5.67 1.76 -10.90
C ILE A 104 -7.02 2.43 -11.15
N SER A 105 -7.07 3.34 -12.12
CA SER A 105 -8.31 4.06 -12.48
C SER A 105 -9.15 3.21 -13.42
N THR A 106 -10.30 2.73 -12.94
CA THR A 106 -11.18 1.81 -13.69
C THR A 106 -12.43 2.48 -14.25
N ASP A 107 -12.72 3.73 -13.85
CA ASP A 107 -14.01 4.38 -14.18
C ASP A 107 -14.07 4.94 -15.61
N LYS A 108 -12.94 5.22 -16.26
CA LYS A 108 -12.89 6.01 -17.51
C LYS A 108 -12.25 5.31 -18.71
N PHE A 109 -11.61 4.16 -18.52
CA PHE A 109 -10.76 3.56 -19.54
C PHE A 109 -11.13 2.09 -19.80
N SER A 110 -10.70 1.57 -20.96
CA SER A 110 -10.68 0.12 -21.18
C SER A 110 -9.66 -0.55 -20.26
N VAL A 111 -9.81 -1.84 -20.02
CA VAL A 111 -8.87 -2.63 -19.18
C VAL A 111 -7.42 -2.40 -19.60
N LYS A 112 -7.13 -2.45 -20.91
CA LYS A 112 -5.79 -2.22 -21.45
C LYS A 112 -5.25 -0.83 -21.14
N LYS A 113 -6.07 0.21 -21.31
CA LYS A 113 -5.68 1.60 -20.99
C LYS A 113 -5.45 1.80 -19.51
N CYS A 114 -6.26 1.18 -18.65
CA CYS A 114 -6.06 1.22 -17.21
C CYS A 114 -4.71 0.61 -16.79
N ALA A 115 -4.36 -0.53 -17.39
CA ALA A 115 -3.09 -1.19 -17.13
C ALA A 115 -1.90 -0.34 -17.56
N VAL A 116 -1.93 0.23 -18.77
CA VAL A 116 -0.88 1.12 -19.29
C VAL A 116 -0.74 2.39 -18.45
N ASP A 117 -1.86 3.02 -18.07
CA ASP A 117 -1.86 4.20 -17.20
C ASP A 117 -1.18 3.90 -15.85
N TYR A 118 -1.53 2.79 -15.25
CA TYR A 118 -0.95 2.39 -13.98
C TYR A 118 0.53 2.02 -14.08
N GLU A 119 0.94 1.32 -15.14
CA GLU A 119 2.34 1.04 -15.43
C GLU A 119 3.15 2.33 -15.54
N ASN A 120 2.64 3.34 -16.25
CA ASN A 120 3.31 4.64 -16.37
C ASN A 120 3.41 5.37 -15.02
N LYS A 121 2.37 5.32 -14.18
CA LYS A 121 2.43 5.88 -12.81
C LYS A 121 3.54 5.22 -11.97
N ILE A 122 3.66 3.90 -12.04
CA ILE A 122 4.71 3.15 -11.34
C ILE A 122 6.09 3.54 -11.87
N LYS A 123 6.30 3.48 -13.19
CA LYS A 123 7.58 3.82 -13.83
C LYS A 123 8.03 5.23 -13.47
N ASN A 124 7.17 6.23 -13.61
CA ASN A 124 7.49 7.62 -13.30
C ASN A 124 7.87 7.81 -11.83
N THR A 125 7.16 7.15 -10.91
CA THR A 125 7.45 7.24 -9.48
C THR A 125 8.83 6.66 -9.14
N PHE A 126 9.21 5.53 -9.74
CA PHE A 126 10.51 4.90 -9.48
C PHE A 126 11.65 5.61 -10.22
N LEU A 127 11.44 6.11 -11.44
CA LEU A 127 12.44 6.90 -12.18
C LEU A 127 12.81 8.19 -11.43
N VAL A 128 11.83 8.94 -10.94
CA VAL A 128 12.08 10.14 -10.12
C VAL A 128 12.88 9.79 -8.87
N LYS A 129 12.59 8.67 -8.21
CA LYS A 129 13.34 8.22 -7.05
C LYS A 129 14.79 7.84 -7.37
N ILE A 130 15.07 7.27 -8.53
CA ILE A 130 16.43 6.94 -8.97
C ILE A 130 17.20 8.22 -9.27
N LEU A 131 16.61 9.16 -9.99
CA LEU A 131 17.25 10.44 -10.32
C LEU A 131 17.52 11.32 -9.09
N SER A 132 16.77 11.19 -8.02
CA SER A 132 17.01 11.91 -6.76
C SER A 132 18.12 11.28 -5.89
N LEU A 133 18.67 10.15 -6.30
CA LEU A 133 19.78 9.46 -5.61
C LEU A 133 21.14 9.68 -6.28
N ILE A 134 21.16 10.33 -7.44
CA ILE A 134 22.34 10.76 -8.19
C ILE A 134 22.63 12.23 -7.89
#